data_0c7bd02f6ef7a944c1e136577b3a98a1
#
_entry.id   0c7bd02f6ef7a944c1e136577b3a98a1
#
_cell.length_a   1.000
_cell.length_b   1.000
_cell.length_c   1.000
_cell.angle_alpha   90.00
_cell.angle_beta   90.00
_cell.angle_gamma   90.00
#
_symmetry.space_group_name_H-M   'P 1'
#
loop_
_entity.id
_entity.type
_entity.pdbx_description
1 polymer ?
#
loop_
_entity_poly.entity_id
_entity_poly.type
_entity_poly.pdbx_seq_one_letter_code
_entity_poly.pdbx_strand_id
1 'polypeptide(L)'
;QGSGKRSFFMDPSELSPFVDDHAMLTAIYKDHWSEDNMIRKPFWPRLSTQNLIEHSPEEDWYNKNATEVRKSTYFMRECRFLRCTSLELAYNMPKKLMERWGLQNMKFFVRANNPFLISNFKLWDVELGEDALNYPIQKTYTVGLNFSF
;
A
#
# COMPACT_ATOMS: atom_id res chain seq x y z
N GLN A 1 -2.77 3.75 14.03
CA GLN A 1 -3.46 4.61 13.06
C GLN A 1 -4.51 3.80 12.31
N GLY A 2 -5.67 4.40 12.04
CA GLY A 2 -6.73 3.70 11.32
C GLY A 2 -7.72 4.66 10.69
N SER A 3 -8.44 4.19 9.68
CA SER A 3 -9.54 4.88 9.05
C SER A 3 -10.73 3.95 8.86
N GLY A 4 -11.90 4.35 9.37
CA GLY A 4 -13.12 3.55 9.30
C GLY A 4 -13.90 3.70 8.00
N LYS A 5 -13.92 4.90 7.42
CA LYS A 5 -14.54 5.21 6.13
C LYS A 5 -13.64 6.15 5.34
N ARG A 6 -13.00 5.61 4.33
CA ARG A 6 -12.24 6.36 3.34
C ARG A 6 -12.45 5.69 2.00
N SER A 7 -12.65 6.49 0.97
CA SER A 7 -12.63 6.03 -0.41
C SER A 7 -11.66 6.89 -1.21
N PHE A 8 -11.07 6.32 -2.22
CA PHE A 8 -10.25 7.03 -3.19
C PHE A 8 -10.56 6.51 -4.60
N PHE A 9 -10.22 7.29 -5.59
CA PHE A 9 -10.28 6.86 -6.98
C PHE A 9 -8.91 6.31 -7.38
N MET A 10 -8.92 5.12 -7.97
CA MET A 10 -7.74 4.58 -8.60
C MET A 10 -7.53 5.30 -9.93
N ASP A 11 -6.30 5.70 -10.23
CA ASP A 11 -5.99 6.26 -11.53
C ASP A 11 -5.99 5.15 -12.59
N PRO A 12 -6.88 5.19 -13.58
CA PRO A 12 -6.91 4.18 -14.62
C PRO A 12 -5.67 4.17 -15.50
N SER A 13 -4.94 5.29 -15.61
CA SER A 13 -3.69 5.36 -16.37
C SER A 13 -2.58 4.51 -15.76
N GLU A 14 -2.51 4.44 -14.43
CA GLU A 14 -1.57 3.59 -13.71
C GLU A 14 -1.88 2.08 -13.84
N LEU A 15 -3.10 1.76 -14.27
CA LEU A 15 -3.56 0.38 -14.46
C LEU A 15 -3.43 -0.09 -15.90
N SER A 16 -3.12 0.82 -16.83
CA SER A 16 -2.92 0.47 -18.24
C SER A 16 -1.58 -0.25 -18.42
N PRO A 17 -1.58 -1.47 -18.95
CA PRO A 17 -0.35 -2.19 -19.18
C PRO A 17 0.43 -1.58 -20.34
N PHE A 18 1.76 -1.51 -20.19
CA PHE A 18 2.69 -1.15 -21.24
C PHE A 18 2.56 0.28 -21.81
N VAL A 19 1.99 1.19 -21.06
CA VAL A 19 1.91 2.62 -21.39
C VAL A 19 2.92 3.35 -20.51
N ASP A 20 3.71 4.27 -21.10
CA ASP A 20 4.65 5.15 -20.41
C ASP A 20 5.62 4.42 -19.43
N ASP A 21 6.22 3.31 -19.85
CA ASP A 21 7.14 2.47 -19.05
C ASP A 21 6.50 1.85 -17.79
N HIS A 22 5.19 1.86 -17.68
CA HIS A 22 4.49 1.28 -16.55
C HIS A 22 4.37 -0.24 -16.66
N ALA A 23 4.79 -0.93 -15.60
CA ALA A 23 4.58 -2.35 -15.46
C ALA A 23 3.16 -2.62 -14.94
N MET A 24 2.58 -3.74 -15.39
CA MET A 24 1.27 -4.17 -14.93
C MET A 24 1.35 -4.91 -13.60
N LEU A 25 0.41 -4.63 -12.70
CA LEU A 25 0.26 -5.40 -11.47
C LEU A 25 -0.17 -6.85 -11.77
N THR A 26 0.48 -7.81 -11.16
CA THR A 26 0.16 -9.24 -11.29
C THR A 26 -1.31 -9.55 -10.92
N ALA A 27 -1.89 -8.80 -10.00
CA ALA A 27 -3.30 -8.93 -9.62
C ALA A 27 -4.24 -8.59 -10.77
N ILE A 28 -3.92 -7.56 -11.55
CA ILE A 28 -4.69 -7.16 -12.73
C ILE A 28 -4.54 -8.21 -13.84
N TYR A 29 -3.30 -8.65 -14.09
CA TYR A 29 -3.03 -9.69 -15.08
C TYR A 29 -3.81 -10.98 -14.82
N LYS A 30 -3.90 -11.41 -13.58
CA LYS A 30 -4.59 -12.65 -13.20
C LYS A 30 -6.11 -12.57 -13.23
N ASP A 31 -6.67 -11.38 -13.11
CA ASP A 31 -8.12 -11.16 -12.97
C ASP A 31 -8.68 -10.16 -13.99
N HIS A 32 -8.06 -10.03 -15.17
CA HIS A 32 -8.57 -9.24 -16.26
C HIS A 32 -9.56 -10.04 -17.12
N TRP A 33 -10.42 -9.33 -17.84
CA TRP A 33 -11.34 -9.94 -18.78
C TRP A 33 -10.57 -10.51 -19.99
N SER A 34 -10.78 -11.77 -20.27
CA SER A 34 -10.31 -12.47 -21.47
C SER A 34 -11.34 -13.53 -21.85
N GLU A 35 -11.28 -14.03 -23.07
CA GLU A 35 -12.18 -15.10 -23.52
C GLU A 35 -12.08 -16.35 -22.65
N ASP A 36 -10.89 -16.67 -22.16
CA ASP A 36 -10.63 -17.81 -21.28
C ASP A 36 -11.13 -17.58 -19.83
N ASN A 37 -11.31 -16.31 -19.43
CA ASN A 37 -11.65 -15.94 -18.06
C ASN A 37 -13.08 -15.45 -17.87
N MET A 38 -13.92 -15.43 -18.91
CA MET A 38 -15.30 -14.95 -18.86
C MET A 38 -16.17 -15.62 -17.78
N ILE A 39 -15.95 -16.92 -17.54
CA ILE A 39 -16.75 -17.72 -16.60
C ILE A 39 -16.51 -17.26 -15.15
N ARG A 40 -15.33 -16.72 -14.84
CA ARG A 40 -14.93 -16.28 -13.49
C ARG A 40 -15.45 -14.89 -13.12
N LYS A 41 -16.11 -14.18 -14.04
CA LYS A 41 -16.55 -12.79 -13.87
C LYS A 41 -15.40 -11.90 -13.38
N PRO A 42 -14.35 -11.73 -14.19
CA PRO A 42 -13.18 -10.97 -13.81
C PRO A 42 -13.55 -9.54 -13.45
N PHE A 43 -12.85 -9.01 -12.48
CA PHE A 43 -13.09 -7.64 -12.00
C PHE A 43 -12.52 -6.57 -12.95
N TRP A 44 -11.34 -6.84 -13.53
CA TRP A 44 -10.66 -5.89 -14.40
C TRP A 44 -11.15 -5.99 -15.85
N PRO A 45 -11.21 -4.85 -16.57
CA PRO A 45 -11.59 -4.85 -17.98
C PRO A 45 -10.57 -5.58 -18.85
N ARG A 46 -10.87 -5.70 -20.12
CA ARG A 46 -9.95 -6.20 -21.13
C ARG A 46 -8.68 -5.33 -21.15
N LEU A 47 -7.52 -5.98 -21.18
CA LEU A 47 -6.24 -5.28 -21.30
C LEU A 47 -6.14 -4.64 -22.70
N SER A 48 -5.63 -3.41 -22.73
CA SER A 48 -5.34 -2.67 -23.95
C SER A 48 -3.94 -2.11 -23.89
N THR A 49 -3.24 -2.12 -25.00
CA THR A 49 -1.95 -1.45 -25.16
C THR A 49 -2.11 0.06 -25.38
N GLN A 50 -3.33 0.51 -25.56
CA GLN A 50 -3.65 1.93 -25.74
C GLN A 50 -4.13 2.47 -24.39
N ASN A 51 -3.66 3.66 -24.05
CA ASN A 51 -4.13 4.37 -22.87
C ASN A 51 -5.66 4.53 -22.98
N LEU A 52 -6.38 4.16 -21.92
CA LEU A 52 -7.83 4.33 -21.84
C LEU A 52 -8.28 5.78 -22.10
N ILE A 53 -7.36 6.72 -22.01
CA ILE A 53 -7.55 8.15 -22.20
C ILE A 53 -7.37 8.58 -23.66
N GLU A 54 -6.60 7.85 -24.47
CA GLU A 54 -6.27 8.22 -25.85
C GLU A 54 -7.35 7.87 -26.89
N HIS A 55 -8.46 7.29 -26.48
CA HIS A 55 -9.51 6.83 -27.41
C HIS A 55 -10.55 7.86 -27.79
N SER A 56 -10.31 9.15 -27.54
CA SER A 56 -11.19 10.19 -28.04
C SER A 56 -10.65 10.83 -29.31
N PRO A 57 -11.47 10.97 -30.35
CA PRO A 57 -11.08 11.64 -31.60
C PRO A 57 -10.92 13.17 -31.50
N GLU A 58 -11.16 13.75 -30.33
CA GLU A 58 -11.11 15.19 -30.11
C GLU A 58 -9.98 15.53 -29.12
N GLU A 59 -9.00 16.33 -29.55
CA GLU A 59 -7.85 16.75 -28.73
C GLU A 59 -8.24 17.47 -27.41
N ASP A 60 -9.39 18.12 -27.39
CA ASP A 60 -9.96 18.78 -26.19
C ASP A 60 -10.45 17.80 -25.12
N TRP A 61 -10.65 16.56 -25.48
CA TRP A 61 -11.15 15.52 -24.60
C TRP A 61 -10.12 15.10 -23.55
N TYR A 62 -8.85 15.10 -23.92
CA TYR A 62 -7.77 14.72 -23.01
C TYR A 62 -7.73 15.57 -21.73
N ASN A 63 -7.88 16.88 -21.88
CA ASN A 63 -7.80 17.79 -20.74
C ASN A 63 -9.09 17.87 -19.90
N LYS A 64 -10.26 17.67 -20.50
CA LYS A 64 -11.56 17.78 -19.79
C LYS A 64 -12.05 16.46 -19.21
N ASN A 65 -11.90 15.37 -19.93
CA ASN A 65 -12.54 14.10 -19.57
C ASN A 65 -11.60 13.10 -18.86
N ALA A 66 -10.29 13.28 -18.92
CA ALA A 66 -9.36 12.45 -18.14
C ALA A 66 -9.69 12.50 -16.63
N THR A 67 -10.06 13.67 -16.13
CA THR A 67 -10.48 13.85 -14.75
C THR A 67 -11.84 13.20 -14.46
N GLU A 68 -12.75 13.16 -15.44
CA GLU A 68 -14.07 12.56 -15.28
C GLU A 68 -14.04 11.03 -15.36
N VAL A 69 -13.22 10.47 -16.23
CA VAL A 69 -13.00 9.00 -16.28
C VAL A 69 -12.39 8.50 -14.97
N ARG A 70 -11.45 9.25 -14.40
CA ARG A 70 -10.86 8.96 -13.09
C ARG A 70 -11.88 8.94 -11.96
N LYS A 71 -12.93 9.73 -12.05
CA LYS A 71 -14.02 9.83 -11.06
C LYS A 71 -15.14 8.82 -11.25
N SER A 72 -15.01 7.89 -12.20
CA SER A 72 -15.97 6.81 -12.36
C SER A 72 -16.07 5.95 -11.10
N THR A 73 -17.28 5.63 -10.68
CA THR A 73 -17.53 4.73 -9.54
C THR A 73 -16.89 3.35 -9.72
N TYR A 74 -16.61 2.94 -10.95
CA TYR A 74 -15.87 1.72 -11.26
C TYR A 74 -14.46 1.73 -10.67
N PHE A 75 -13.77 2.88 -10.69
CA PHE A 75 -12.44 3.05 -10.14
C PHE A 75 -12.43 3.48 -8.67
N MET A 76 -13.59 3.74 -8.10
CA MET A 76 -13.70 4.08 -6.68
C MET A 76 -13.50 2.83 -5.83
N ARG A 77 -12.61 2.93 -4.85
CA ARG A 77 -12.32 1.86 -3.88
C ARG A 77 -12.55 2.34 -2.47
N GLU A 78 -13.23 1.51 -1.70
CA GLU A 78 -13.39 1.73 -0.28
C GLU A 78 -12.14 1.22 0.45
N CYS A 79 -11.57 2.07 1.29
CA CYS A 79 -10.40 1.77 2.10
C CYS A 79 -10.72 1.87 3.57
N ARG A 80 -10.73 0.72 4.24
CA ARG A 80 -10.73 0.65 5.70
C ARG A 80 -9.42 0.00 6.12
N PHE A 81 -8.73 0.62 7.04
CA PHE A 81 -7.48 0.04 7.49
C PHE A 81 -7.18 0.34 8.95
N LEU A 82 -6.40 -0.54 9.53
CA LEU A 82 -5.76 -0.40 10.82
C LEU A 82 -4.28 -0.74 10.67
N ARG A 83 -3.41 0.25 10.92
CA ARG A 83 -1.96 0.09 10.90
C ARG A 83 -1.40 0.19 12.30
N CYS A 84 -0.59 -0.75 12.70
CA CYS A 84 0.28 -0.61 13.85
C CYS A 84 1.51 0.21 13.43
N THR A 85 1.60 1.47 13.86
CA THR A 85 2.68 2.36 13.45
C THR A 85 3.96 2.11 14.24
N SER A 86 3.84 1.78 15.52
CA SER A 86 5.00 1.48 16.38
C SER A 86 4.61 0.52 17.49
N LEU A 87 5.45 -0.46 17.70
CA LEU A 87 5.37 -1.40 18.83
C LEU A 87 6.75 -1.49 19.46
N GLU A 88 6.85 -1.24 20.75
CA GLU A 88 8.09 -1.39 21.51
C GLU A 88 7.87 -2.31 22.72
N LEU A 89 8.73 -3.28 22.84
CA LEU A 89 8.88 -4.10 24.02
C LEU A 89 10.22 -3.79 24.65
N ALA A 90 10.22 -3.42 25.92
CA ALA A 90 11.42 -3.10 26.66
C ALA A 90 11.47 -3.88 27.98
N TYR A 91 12.64 -4.43 28.27
CA TYR A 91 12.90 -5.15 29.52
C TYR A 91 14.06 -4.49 30.26
N ASN A 92 13.79 -4.05 31.47
CA ASN A 92 14.81 -3.54 32.37
C ASN A 92 15.35 -4.68 33.23
N MET A 93 16.65 -4.85 33.23
CA MET A 93 17.31 -5.89 34.04
C MET A 93 17.15 -5.64 35.54
N PRO A 94 16.91 -6.69 36.35
CA PRO A 94 16.82 -6.56 37.79
C PRO A 94 18.13 -6.04 38.41
N LYS A 95 18.00 -5.15 39.39
CA LYS A 95 19.17 -4.52 40.06
C LYS A 95 20.19 -5.53 40.59
N LYS A 96 19.72 -6.63 41.20
CA LYS A 96 20.60 -7.68 41.75
C LYS A 96 21.57 -8.28 40.72
N LEU A 97 21.15 -8.35 39.45
CA LEU A 97 21.98 -8.88 38.37
C LEU A 97 22.99 -7.84 37.88
N MET A 98 22.58 -6.58 37.88
CA MET A 98 23.41 -5.46 37.42
C MET A 98 24.53 -5.14 38.39
N GLU A 99 24.25 -5.13 39.70
CA GLU A 99 25.26 -4.94 40.75
C GLU A 99 26.39 -5.97 40.66
N ARG A 100 26.06 -7.21 40.27
CA ARG A 100 27.07 -8.25 40.06
C ARG A 100 28.01 -7.97 38.88
N TRP A 101 27.54 -7.19 37.90
CA TRP A 101 28.30 -6.82 36.69
C TRP A 101 28.86 -5.40 36.74
N GLY A 102 28.71 -4.68 37.87
CA GLY A 102 29.17 -3.30 38.01
C GLY A 102 28.41 -2.30 37.16
N LEU A 103 27.18 -2.64 36.74
CA LEU A 103 26.35 -1.78 35.92
C LEU A 103 25.27 -1.09 36.78
N GLN A 104 25.00 0.18 36.50
CA GLN A 104 23.92 0.93 37.15
C GLN A 104 22.58 0.68 36.55
N ASN A 105 22.50 0.57 35.19
CA ASN A 105 21.26 0.30 34.49
C ASN A 105 21.54 -0.49 33.19
N MET A 106 20.62 -1.40 32.87
CA MET A 106 20.64 -2.13 31.59
C MET A 106 19.21 -2.35 31.12
N LYS A 107 18.92 -1.88 29.94
CA LYS A 107 17.63 -2.01 29.26
C LYS A 107 17.82 -2.68 27.91
N PHE A 108 17.16 -3.79 27.70
CA PHE A 108 16.99 -4.42 26.39
C PHE A 108 15.69 -3.93 25.77
N PHE A 109 15.69 -3.58 24.48
CA PHE A 109 14.45 -3.23 23.80
C PHE A 109 14.39 -3.81 22.38
N VAL A 110 13.18 -4.11 21.96
CA VAL A 110 12.84 -4.46 20.59
C VAL A 110 11.76 -3.50 20.13
N ARG A 111 11.99 -2.81 19.03
CA ARG A 111 11.05 -1.89 18.40
C ARG A 111 10.73 -2.35 17.01
N ALA A 112 9.45 -2.35 16.67
CA ALA A 112 8.95 -2.61 15.33
C ALA A 112 8.14 -1.40 14.85
N ASN A 113 8.51 -0.83 13.70
CA ASN A 113 7.74 0.22 13.04
C ASN A 113 6.98 -0.40 11.86
N ASN A 114 5.71 -0.07 11.75
CA ASN A 114 4.78 -0.58 10.75
C ASN A 114 4.73 -2.12 10.64
N PRO A 115 4.74 -2.89 11.75
CA PRO A 115 4.86 -4.35 11.70
C PRO A 115 3.72 -5.02 10.94
N PHE A 116 2.50 -4.47 11.04
CA PHE A 116 1.35 -5.03 10.32
C PHE A 116 0.35 -3.96 9.91
N LEU A 117 -0.35 -4.27 8.82
CA LEU A 117 -1.47 -3.54 8.27
C LEU A 117 -2.64 -4.50 8.06
N ILE A 118 -3.80 -4.17 8.61
CA ILE A 118 -5.07 -4.84 8.34
C ILE A 118 -5.88 -3.90 7.45
N SER A 119 -6.20 -4.34 6.22
CA SER A 119 -6.95 -3.54 5.25
C SER A 119 -7.86 -4.43 4.42
N ASN A 120 -9.00 -3.86 3.99
CA ASN A 120 -9.86 -4.47 2.98
C ASN A 120 -9.30 -4.31 1.56
N PHE A 121 -8.44 -3.32 1.34
CA PHE A 121 -7.75 -3.09 0.08
C PHE A 121 -6.42 -3.86 0.02
N LYS A 122 -6.15 -4.60 -1.06
CA LYS A 122 -5.07 -5.59 -1.17
C LYS A 122 -4.10 -5.35 -2.33
N LEU A 123 -4.35 -4.37 -3.20
CA LEU A 123 -3.54 -4.18 -4.40
C LEU A 123 -2.19 -3.52 -4.10
N TRP A 124 -2.19 -2.47 -3.28
CA TRP A 124 -0.99 -1.78 -2.80
C TRP A 124 -1.20 -1.24 -1.39
N ASP A 125 -0.25 -0.49 -0.85
CA ASP A 125 -0.41 0.10 0.47
C ASP A 125 -1.53 1.15 0.46
N VAL A 126 -2.54 0.93 1.27
CA VAL A 126 -3.76 1.75 1.33
C VAL A 126 -3.52 3.23 1.64
N GLU A 127 -2.39 3.58 2.25
CA GLU A 127 -2.05 4.97 2.55
C GLU A 127 -1.46 5.71 1.36
N LEU A 128 -1.00 5.01 0.33
CA LEU A 128 -0.58 5.61 -0.94
C LEU A 128 -1.77 6.21 -1.70
N GLY A 129 -2.99 5.73 -1.44
CA GLY A 129 -4.20 6.27 -2.06
C GLY A 129 -4.21 6.08 -3.57
N GLU A 130 -4.24 7.19 -4.32
CA GLU A 130 -4.26 7.20 -5.77
C GLU A 130 -2.91 6.81 -6.40
N ASP A 131 -1.81 7.08 -5.70
CA ASP A 131 -0.44 6.89 -6.17
C ASP A 131 0.03 5.43 -6.00
N ALA A 132 -0.53 4.52 -6.76
CA ALA A 132 -0.32 3.07 -6.65
C ALA A 132 1.14 2.64 -6.78
N LEU A 133 1.93 3.35 -7.58
CA LEU A 133 3.30 3.01 -7.93
C LEU A 133 4.36 3.69 -7.05
N ASN A 134 3.93 4.49 -6.08
CA ASN A 134 4.85 5.10 -5.13
C ASN A 134 5.47 4.06 -4.18
N TYR A 135 6.58 4.46 -3.58
CA TYR A 135 7.34 3.59 -2.70
C TYR A 135 6.52 3.20 -1.46
N PRO A 136 6.33 1.90 -1.18
CA PRO A 136 5.49 1.45 -0.07
C PRO A 136 6.13 1.77 1.29
N ILE A 137 5.28 1.95 2.31
CA ILE A 137 5.72 2.19 3.69
C ILE A 137 6.49 0.98 4.20
N GLN A 138 7.73 1.22 4.62
CA GLN A 138 8.63 0.17 5.07
C GLN A 138 8.29 -0.35 6.47
N LYS A 139 8.55 -1.63 6.66
CA LYS A 139 8.59 -2.27 7.98
C LYS A 139 10.02 -2.26 8.49
N THR A 140 10.22 -1.73 9.70
CA THR A 140 11.55 -1.66 10.32
C THR A 140 11.53 -2.36 11.67
N TYR A 141 12.51 -3.20 11.92
CA TYR A 141 12.72 -3.87 13.20
C TYR A 141 14.06 -3.46 13.76
N THR A 142 14.06 -2.99 14.99
CA THR A 142 15.25 -2.53 15.70
C THR A 142 15.37 -3.28 17.01
N VAL A 143 16.54 -3.82 17.27
CA VAL A 143 16.92 -4.42 18.56
C VAL A 143 18.03 -3.58 19.16
N GLY A 144 17.92 -3.24 20.42
CA GLY A 144 18.92 -2.41 21.07
C GLY A 144 19.14 -2.75 22.54
N LEU A 145 20.30 -2.38 23.01
CA LEU A 145 20.75 -2.47 24.38
C LEU A 145 21.20 -1.09 24.85
N ASN A 146 20.65 -0.60 25.94
CA ASN A 146 21.13 0.57 26.65
C ASN A 146 21.71 0.14 27.98
N PHE A 147 22.93 0.56 28.28
CA PHE A 147 23.56 0.28 29.55
C PHE A 147 24.30 1.51 30.05
N SER A 148 24.38 1.67 31.35
CA SER A 148 25.16 2.69 32.05
C SER A 148 25.97 2.06 33.18
N PHE A 149 27.16 2.58 33.37
CA PHE A 149 28.09 2.16 34.44
C PHE A 149 28.10 3.17 35.57
#